data_c967e4f0fb4a84696328a7456ca3bf5c
#
_entry.id   c967e4f0fb4a84696328a7456ca3bf5c
#
_cell.length_a   1.000
_cell.length_b   1.000
_cell.length_c   1.000
_cell.angle_alpha   90.00
_cell.angle_beta   90.00
_cell.angle_gamma   90.00
#
_symmetry.space_group_name_H-M   'P 1'
#
loop_
_entity.id
_entity.type
_entity.pdbx_description
1 polymer ?
#
loop_
_entity_poly.entity_id
_entity_poly.type
_entity_poly.pdbx_seq_one_letter_code
_entity_poly.pdbx_strand_id
1 'polypeptide(L)'
;MICFFESSRADRAPLEVVKNSLGYGEWISVGEDFVFPHNRYRRAFEIVYRDSFDVLVVLGDRYETLAAVSAAVMRRKKVVHLHGGEISRGSFDDSFRNSITHMAGVHCVATERAFDRVMCLAGPLNVHLTGAPGLDAIKDLPERRPNKTIILTYHPETRGDDSDFKPMMDCLRRLVGDGYRIIWTGPNYDPDPSGVRDFLNANFTPARMSHRDYILACRQADFVIGNSSSGIIECPTIGVPSIDVGTRQDGRERGPSVIKFDGFASIKEAIQYSGPFDNPYYQPNASRSVADILRSL
;
A
#
# COMPACT_ATOMS: atom_id res chain seq x y z
N MET A 1 -17.92 -5.09 19.68
CA MET A 1 -17.50 -3.82 19.03
C MET A 1 -16.36 -4.10 18.07
N ILE A 2 -16.43 -3.56 16.84
CA ILE A 2 -15.38 -3.71 15.81
C ILE A 2 -14.54 -2.43 15.78
N CYS A 3 -13.22 -2.57 15.82
CA CYS A 3 -12.26 -1.48 15.69
C CYS A 3 -11.37 -1.65 14.45
N PHE A 4 -11.15 -0.55 13.75
CA PHE A 4 -10.25 -0.44 12.61
C PHE A 4 -8.94 0.20 13.05
N PHE A 5 -7.83 -0.50 12.85
CA PHE A 5 -6.52 -0.02 13.27
C PHE A 5 -5.82 0.71 12.13
N GLU A 6 -5.50 1.98 12.35
CA GLU A 6 -4.75 2.83 11.44
C GLU A 6 -3.31 2.97 11.92
N SER A 7 -2.38 2.32 11.23
CA SER A 7 -0.95 2.44 11.52
C SER A 7 -0.33 3.67 10.87
N SER A 8 -0.86 4.07 9.73
CA SER A 8 -0.41 5.21 8.93
C SER A 8 -1.55 5.79 8.08
N ARG A 9 -1.32 6.98 7.51
CA ARG A 9 -2.28 7.62 6.59
C ARG A 9 -2.67 6.75 5.39
N ALA A 10 -1.75 5.87 4.95
CA ALA A 10 -2.01 4.99 3.82
C ALA A 10 -3.11 3.96 4.10
N ASP A 11 -3.31 3.59 5.36
CA ASP A 11 -4.31 2.59 5.76
C ASP A 11 -5.71 3.18 5.80
N ARG A 12 -5.81 4.50 6.00
CA ARG A 12 -7.09 5.18 6.25
C ARG A 12 -8.10 4.96 5.13
N ALA A 13 -7.74 5.30 3.90
CA ALA A 13 -8.68 5.23 2.78
C ALA A 13 -9.17 3.79 2.47
N PRO A 14 -8.30 2.76 2.40
CA PRO A 14 -8.75 1.37 2.22
C PRO A 14 -9.64 0.85 3.35
N LEU A 15 -9.36 1.22 4.60
CA LEU A 15 -10.18 0.78 5.74
C LEU A 15 -11.49 1.57 5.84
N GLU A 16 -11.50 2.84 5.44
CA GLU A 16 -12.67 3.71 5.51
C GLU A 16 -13.80 3.23 4.59
N VAL A 17 -13.49 2.75 3.38
CA VAL A 17 -14.52 2.18 2.49
C VAL A 17 -15.13 0.92 3.08
N VAL A 18 -14.36 0.10 3.80
CA VAL A 18 -14.88 -1.06 4.53
C VAL A 18 -15.77 -0.61 5.69
N LYS A 19 -15.30 0.32 6.50
CA LYS A 19 -16.07 0.87 7.63
C LYS A 19 -17.39 1.50 7.17
N ASN A 20 -17.36 2.25 6.08
CA ASN A 20 -18.55 2.85 5.48
C ASN A 20 -19.52 1.78 4.95
N SER A 21 -19.02 0.72 4.33
CA SER A 21 -19.83 -0.42 3.87
C SER A 21 -20.41 -1.22 5.04
N LEU A 22 -19.69 -1.31 6.16
CA LEU A 22 -20.18 -1.93 7.39
C LEU A 22 -21.26 -1.10 8.07
N GLY A 23 -21.12 0.23 8.07
CA GLY A 23 -22.06 1.20 8.66
C GLY A 23 -21.77 1.54 10.12
N TYR A 24 -20.83 0.87 10.78
CA TYR A 24 -20.42 1.12 12.17
C TYR A 24 -18.95 0.71 12.40
N GLY A 25 -18.45 0.93 13.60
CA GLY A 25 -17.08 0.58 14.03
C GLY A 25 -16.30 1.82 14.42
N GLU A 26 -15.29 1.63 15.25
CA GLU A 26 -14.46 2.68 15.81
C GLU A 26 -13.06 2.67 15.22
N TRP A 27 -12.35 3.79 15.40
CA TRP A 27 -10.96 3.92 14.96
C TRP A 27 -10.01 3.80 16.13
N ILE A 28 -8.92 3.04 15.94
CA ILE A 28 -7.75 3.08 16.80
C ILE A 28 -6.59 3.54 15.92
N SER A 29 -5.98 4.71 16.22
CA SER A 29 -4.89 5.28 15.45
C SER A 29 -3.65 5.51 16.31
N VAL A 30 -2.47 5.25 15.76
CA VAL A 30 -1.18 5.53 16.42
C VAL A 30 -0.91 7.03 16.49
N GLY A 31 -1.47 7.80 15.56
CA GLY A 31 -1.16 9.23 15.40
C GLY A 31 0.16 9.48 14.66
N GLU A 32 0.41 10.73 14.31
CA GLU A 32 1.61 11.15 13.56
C GLU A 32 2.74 11.71 14.45
N ASP A 33 2.48 11.90 15.74
CA ASP A 33 3.41 12.59 16.66
C ASP A 33 4.68 11.79 17.00
N PHE A 34 4.72 10.52 16.66
CA PHE A 34 5.83 9.63 16.97
C PHE A 34 6.72 9.39 15.74
N VAL A 35 7.88 10.03 15.70
CA VAL A 35 8.82 9.93 14.57
C VAL A 35 9.65 8.64 14.61
N PHE A 36 10.00 8.15 15.82
CA PHE A 36 10.87 6.98 15.94
C PHE A 36 10.11 5.65 15.89
N PRO A 37 10.59 4.66 15.13
CA PRO A 37 9.92 3.36 14.97
C PRO A 37 9.59 2.64 16.29
N HIS A 38 10.51 2.61 17.25
CA HIS A 38 10.30 1.94 18.54
C HIS A 38 9.19 2.60 19.37
N ASN A 39 9.05 3.93 19.30
CA ASN A 39 7.99 4.65 19.99
C ASN A 39 6.63 4.37 19.36
N ARG A 40 6.58 4.29 18.02
CA ARG A 40 5.36 3.93 17.28
C ARG A 40 4.93 2.50 17.58
N TYR A 41 5.87 1.55 17.61
CA TYR A 41 5.61 0.16 17.97
C TYR A 41 5.02 0.05 19.39
N ARG A 42 5.68 0.66 20.37
CA ARG A 42 5.20 0.68 21.77
C ARG A 42 3.81 1.32 21.87
N ARG A 43 3.61 2.45 21.22
CA ARG A 43 2.33 3.15 21.23
C ARG A 43 1.20 2.30 20.63
N ALA A 44 1.43 1.68 19.49
CA ALA A 44 0.47 0.78 18.84
C ALA A 44 0.05 -0.37 19.77
N PHE A 45 1.02 -1.00 20.42
CA PHE A 45 0.74 -2.04 21.42
C PHE A 45 -0.10 -1.52 22.59
N GLU A 46 0.32 -0.41 23.23
CA GLU A 46 -0.31 0.13 24.43
C GLU A 46 -1.76 0.57 24.20
N ILE A 47 -2.04 1.27 23.10
CA ILE A 47 -3.40 1.74 22.81
C ILE A 47 -4.35 0.57 22.56
N VAL A 48 -3.93 -0.43 21.76
CA VAL A 48 -4.75 -1.62 21.49
C VAL A 48 -4.89 -2.48 22.76
N TYR A 49 -3.84 -2.58 23.58
CA TYR A 49 -3.91 -3.35 24.82
C TYR A 49 -4.89 -2.75 25.85
N ARG A 50 -5.07 -1.43 25.88
CA ARG A 50 -5.94 -0.73 26.83
C ARG A 50 -7.36 -0.52 26.32
N ASP A 51 -7.56 -0.53 25.01
CA ASP A 51 -8.86 -0.23 24.41
C ASP A 51 -9.87 -1.38 24.56
N SER A 52 -11.15 -1.07 24.44
CA SER A 52 -12.24 -2.05 24.54
C SER A 52 -12.81 -2.34 23.15
N PHE A 53 -12.64 -3.58 22.69
CA PHE A 53 -13.18 -4.07 21.41
C PHE A 53 -13.30 -5.59 21.44
N ASP A 54 -14.00 -6.18 20.46
CA ASP A 54 -14.11 -7.63 20.29
C ASP A 54 -13.38 -8.11 19.05
N VAL A 55 -13.37 -7.29 17.99
CA VAL A 55 -12.74 -7.56 16.70
C VAL A 55 -11.83 -6.41 16.33
N LEU A 56 -10.58 -6.70 15.98
CA LEU A 56 -9.60 -5.75 15.42
C LEU A 56 -9.42 -6.03 13.93
N VAL A 57 -9.72 -5.04 13.10
CA VAL A 57 -9.49 -5.09 11.66
C VAL A 57 -8.18 -4.37 11.36
N VAL A 58 -7.26 -5.08 10.71
CA VAL A 58 -5.93 -4.56 10.36
C VAL A 58 -5.63 -4.71 8.88
N LEU A 59 -4.83 -3.81 8.35
CA LEU A 59 -4.40 -3.80 6.96
C LEU A 59 -2.89 -3.98 6.85
N GLY A 60 -2.45 -4.87 5.97
CA GLY A 60 -1.07 -4.94 5.49
C GLY A 60 -0.08 -5.50 6.49
N ASP A 61 1.05 -4.82 6.65
CA ASP A 61 2.31 -5.46 7.04
C ASP A 61 3.22 -4.59 7.92
N ARG A 62 2.77 -3.45 8.38
CA ARG A 62 3.63 -2.55 9.13
C ARG A 62 3.95 -3.08 10.52
N TYR A 63 5.12 -2.68 11.07
CA TYR A 63 5.53 -3.07 12.41
C TYR A 63 4.58 -2.56 13.50
N GLU A 64 3.90 -1.42 13.30
CA GLU A 64 2.85 -0.94 14.19
C GLU A 64 1.64 -1.88 14.18
N THR A 65 1.29 -2.41 13.01
CA THR A 65 0.22 -3.41 12.87
C THR A 65 0.56 -4.71 13.58
N LEU A 66 1.83 -5.17 13.49
CA LEU A 66 2.30 -6.32 14.25
C LEU A 66 2.16 -6.11 15.78
N ALA A 67 2.52 -4.92 16.27
CA ALA A 67 2.37 -4.58 17.69
C ALA A 67 0.91 -4.60 18.14
N ALA A 68 0.02 -4.01 17.34
CA ALA A 68 -1.42 -3.96 17.58
C ALA A 68 -2.03 -5.38 17.62
N VAL A 69 -1.68 -6.21 16.65
CA VAL A 69 -2.14 -7.60 16.58
C VAL A 69 -1.63 -8.42 17.76
N SER A 70 -0.36 -8.26 18.16
CA SER A 70 0.19 -8.92 19.33
C SER A 70 -0.60 -8.57 20.62
N ALA A 71 -0.95 -7.29 20.78
CA ALA A 71 -1.76 -6.83 21.91
C ALA A 71 -3.18 -7.43 21.89
N ALA A 72 -3.82 -7.48 20.72
CA ALA A 72 -5.15 -8.05 20.55
C ALA A 72 -5.17 -9.56 20.86
N VAL A 73 -4.19 -10.32 20.36
CA VAL A 73 -4.06 -11.76 20.61
C VAL A 73 -3.83 -12.06 22.08
N MET A 74 -2.95 -11.31 22.78
CA MET A 74 -2.73 -11.45 24.22
C MET A 74 -4.02 -11.21 25.03
N ARG A 75 -4.92 -10.39 24.53
CA ARG A 75 -6.26 -10.15 25.11
C ARG A 75 -7.33 -11.10 24.62
N ARG A 76 -6.99 -12.11 23.82
CA ARG A 76 -7.91 -13.09 23.21
C ARG A 76 -8.99 -12.44 22.36
N LYS A 77 -8.63 -11.33 21.69
CA LYS A 77 -9.52 -10.64 20.77
C LYS A 77 -9.38 -11.22 19.34
N LYS A 78 -10.47 -11.18 18.58
CA LYS A 78 -10.48 -11.65 17.20
C LYS A 78 -9.75 -10.63 16.30
N VAL A 79 -8.90 -11.12 15.41
CA VAL A 79 -8.17 -10.29 14.44
C VAL A 79 -8.60 -10.66 13.03
N VAL A 80 -8.94 -9.65 12.23
CA VAL A 80 -9.23 -9.74 10.79
C VAL A 80 -8.11 -9.05 10.03
N HIS A 81 -7.40 -9.81 9.20
CA HIS A 81 -6.24 -9.32 8.46
C HIS A 81 -6.58 -9.13 6.97
N LEU A 82 -6.50 -7.89 6.49
CA LEU A 82 -6.62 -7.51 5.09
C LEU A 82 -5.25 -7.48 4.44
N HIS A 83 -5.15 -7.89 3.18
CA HIS A 83 -3.88 -7.94 2.42
C HIS A 83 -2.81 -8.89 3.01
N GLY A 84 -3.22 -9.93 3.73
CA GLY A 84 -2.35 -11.04 4.09
C GLY A 84 -1.93 -11.85 2.85
N GLY A 85 -0.83 -12.60 2.97
CA GLY A 85 -0.36 -13.51 1.90
C GLY A 85 0.40 -12.88 0.74
N GLU A 86 0.41 -11.56 0.60
CA GLU A 86 1.23 -10.88 -0.42
C GLU A 86 2.74 -11.00 -0.12
N ILE A 87 3.58 -10.79 -1.12
CA ILE A 87 5.04 -10.88 -1.00
C ILE A 87 5.67 -9.53 -1.35
N SER A 88 6.60 -9.05 -0.53
CA SER A 88 7.39 -7.83 -0.76
C SER A 88 8.83 -8.06 -0.33
N ARG A 89 9.62 -8.72 -1.20
CA ARG A 89 10.94 -9.27 -0.83
C ARG A 89 11.98 -8.20 -0.46
N GLY A 90 11.92 -7.02 -1.07
CA GLY A 90 12.83 -5.91 -0.78
C GLY A 90 12.45 -5.11 0.48
N SER A 91 11.42 -5.56 1.22
CA SER A 91 11.02 -4.95 2.49
C SER A 91 11.04 -5.96 3.64
N PHE A 92 11.43 -5.53 4.82
CA PHE A 92 11.31 -6.33 6.04
C PHE A 92 9.84 -6.56 6.43
N ASP A 93 8.91 -5.74 5.91
CA ASP A 93 7.46 -5.83 6.16
C ASP A 93 6.89 -7.21 5.77
N ASP A 94 7.54 -7.92 4.82
CA ASP A 94 7.13 -9.29 4.44
C ASP A 94 7.15 -10.25 5.64
N SER A 95 8.13 -10.11 6.54
CA SER A 95 8.20 -10.91 7.76
C SER A 95 7.08 -10.54 8.75
N PHE A 96 6.76 -9.26 8.84
CA PHE A 96 5.67 -8.79 9.72
C PHE A 96 4.31 -9.24 9.18
N ARG A 97 4.09 -9.14 7.87
CA ARG A 97 2.85 -9.63 7.22
C ARG A 97 2.61 -11.10 7.51
N ASN A 98 3.63 -11.94 7.35
CA ASN A 98 3.52 -13.37 7.64
C ASN A 98 3.20 -13.63 9.12
N SER A 99 3.84 -12.91 10.04
CA SER A 99 3.58 -13.00 11.47
C SER A 99 2.15 -12.58 11.83
N ILE A 100 1.66 -11.48 11.24
CA ILE A 100 0.28 -11.02 11.40
C ILE A 100 -0.70 -12.08 10.85
N THR A 101 -0.41 -12.65 9.67
CA THR A 101 -1.22 -13.73 9.08
C THR A 101 -1.33 -14.92 10.04
N HIS A 102 -0.23 -15.37 10.66
CA HIS A 102 -0.29 -16.47 11.63
C HIS A 102 -1.08 -16.14 12.90
N MET A 103 -1.14 -14.89 13.31
CA MET A 103 -1.86 -14.46 14.51
C MET A 103 -3.33 -14.11 14.25
N ALA A 104 -3.71 -13.84 13.02
CA ALA A 104 -5.08 -13.50 12.65
C ALA A 104 -5.97 -14.75 12.57
N GLY A 105 -7.23 -14.58 12.93
CA GLY A 105 -8.22 -15.65 12.85
C GLY A 105 -9.14 -15.59 11.64
N VAL A 106 -9.10 -14.46 10.88
CA VAL A 106 -9.87 -14.24 9.64
C VAL A 106 -9.00 -13.49 8.66
N HIS A 107 -9.03 -13.90 7.39
CA HIS A 107 -8.18 -13.36 6.35
C HIS A 107 -9.02 -12.89 5.15
N CYS A 108 -8.88 -11.62 4.79
CA CYS A 108 -9.45 -11.03 3.59
C CYS A 108 -8.31 -10.71 2.60
N VAL A 109 -8.07 -11.59 1.67
CA VAL A 109 -6.92 -11.53 0.76
C VAL A 109 -7.29 -10.89 -0.57
N ALA A 110 -6.32 -10.22 -1.19
CA ALA A 110 -6.59 -9.39 -2.36
C ALA A 110 -6.46 -10.13 -3.69
N THR A 111 -5.66 -11.22 -3.76
CA THR A 111 -5.42 -11.96 -5.01
C THR A 111 -5.51 -13.46 -4.77
N GLU A 112 -5.71 -14.24 -5.84
CA GLU A 112 -5.74 -15.71 -5.78
C GLU A 112 -4.41 -16.28 -5.25
N ARG A 113 -3.28 -15.74 -5.68
CA ARG A 113 -1.97 -16.16 -5.19
C ARG A 113 -1.77 -15.88 -3.70
N ALA A 114 -2.28 -14.75 -3.21
CA ALA A 114 -2.29 -14.45 -1.78
C ALA A 114 -3.21 -15.40 -1.02
N PHE A 115 -4.36 -15.78 -1.62
CA PHE A 115 -5.28 -16.78 -1.06
C PHE A 115 -4.58 -18.12 -0.84
N ASP A 116 -3.97 -18.68 -1.89
CA ASP A 116 -3.26 -19.96 -1.81
C ASP A 116 -2.14 -19.93 -0.77
N ARG A 117 -1.41 -18.80 -0.70
CA ARG A 117 -0.35 -18.63 0.29
C ARG A 117 -0.87 -18.59 1.72
N VAL A 118 -1.96 -17.89 2.00
CA VAL A 118 -2.57 -17.85 3.34
C VAL A 118 -3.12 -19.22 3.72
N MET A 119 -3.73 -19.94 2.77
CA MET A 119 -4.15 -21.32 2.98
C MET A 119 -2.99 -22.22 3.44
N CYS A 120 -1.81 -22.04 2.87
CA CYS A 120 -0.60 -22.79 3.30
C CYS A 120 -0.06 -22.31 4.66
N LEU A 121 -0.12 -21.01 4.96
CA LEU A 121 0.48 -20.41 6.16
C LEU A 121 -0.40 -20.57 7.40
N ALA A 122 -1.71 -20.32 7.29
CA ALA A 122 -2.66 -20.26 8.40
C ALA A 122 -3.72 -21.35 8.38
N GLY A 123 -3.74 -22.19 7.34
CA GLY A 123 -4.74 -23.24 7.14
C GLY A 123 -5.99 -22.72 6.41
N PRO A 124 -6.93 -23.64 6.07
CA PRO A 124 -8.05 -23.36 5.18
C PRO A 124 -9.23 -22.61 5.82
N LEU A 125 -9.20 -22.39 7.11
CA LEU A 125 -10.35 -21.81 7.81
C LEU A 125 -10.34 -20.29 7.75
N ASN A 126 -11.49 -19.68 7.41
CA ASN A 126 -11.71 -18.23 7.41
C ASN A 126 -10.76 -17.43 6.48
N VAL A 127 -10.44 -18.02 5.32
CA VAL A 127 -9.71 -17.30 4.25
C VAL A 127 -10.70 -16.95 3.15
N HIS A 128 -10.75 -15.66 2.79
CA HIS A 128 -11.72 -15.10 1.84
C HIS A 128 -10.99 -14.27 0.78
N LEU A 129 -11.20 -14.60 -0.50
CA LEU A 129 -10.74 -13.79 -1.62
C LEU A 129 -11.72 -12.62 -1.80
N THR A 130 -11.34 -11.45 -1.33
CA THR A 130 -12.20 -10.26 -1.34
C THR A 130 -11.76 -9.20 -2.36
N GLY A 131 -10.53 -9.27 -2.85
CA GLY A 131 -9.91 -8.17 -3.58
C GLY A 131 -9.38 -7.09 -2.63
N ALA A 132 -8.82 -6.02 -3.20
CA ALA A 132 -8.31 -4.87 -2.47
C ALA A 132 -9.43 -3.84 -2.21
N PRO A 133 -9.93 -3.69 -0.97
CA PRO A 133 -11.08 -2.82 -0.71
C PRO A 133 -10.81 -1.34 -1.02
N GLY A 134 -9.56 -0.89 -0.96
CA GLY A 134 -9.16 0.47 -1.31
C GLY A 134 -9.51 0.87 -2.76
N LEU A 135 -9.61 -0.10 -3.66
CA LEU A 135 -9.98 0.15 -5.06
C LEU A 135 -11.44 0.61 -5.22
N ASP A 136 -12.31 0.26 -4.28
CA ASP A 136 -13.70 0.74 -4.27
C ASP A 136 -13.80 2.26 -4.00
N ALA A 137 -12.75 2.88 -3.47
CA ALA A 137 -12.66 4.34 -3.31
C ALA A 137 -12.35 5.08 -4.62
N ILE A 138 -11.86 4.35 -5.64
CA ILE A 138 -11.47 4.91 -6.93
C ILE A 138 -12.73 5.00 -7.81
N LYS A 139 -13.42 6.13 -7.72
CA LYS A 139 -14.68 6.38 -8.43
C LYS A 139 -14.64 7.75 -9.11
N ASP A 140 -15.51 7.91 -10.11
CA ASP A 140 -15.76 9.19 -10.78
C ASP A 140 -14.47 9.87 -11.27
N LEU A 141 -13.61 9.08 -11.92
CA LEU A 141 -12.37 9.60 -12.48
C LEU A 141 -12.67 10.42 -13.73
N PRO A 142 -12.05 11.61 -13.87
CA PRO A 142 -12.16 12.39 -15.09
C PRO A 142 -11.51 11.67 -16.26
N GLU A 143 -11.81 12.14 -17.46
CA GLU A 143 -11.08 11.71 -18.65
C GLU A 143 -9.57 11.92 -18.47
N ARG A 144 -8.78 10.92 -18.86
CA ARG A 144 -7.33 11.01 -18.78
C ARG A 144 -6.79 11.96 -19.85
N ARG A 145 -6.08 13.01 -19.41
CA ARG A 145 -5.43 14.00 -20.28
C ARG A 145 -4.02 14.26 -19.80
N PRO A 146 -3.06 13.36 -20.15
CA PRO A 146 -1.66 13.51 -19.73
C PRO A 146 -1.08 14.86 -20.17
N ASN A 147 -0.28 15.47 -19.32
CA ASN A 147 0.19 16.83 -19.54
C ASN A 147 1.68 17.02 -19.17
N LYS A 148 2.51 16.07 -19.53
CA LYS A 148 3.92 16.00 -19.19
C LYS A 148 4.17 16.07 -17.67
N THR A 149 3.38 15.30 -16.93
CA THR A 149 3.51 15.18 -15.47
C THR A 149 3.85 13.75 -15.09
N ILE A 150 4.77 13.60 -14.17
CA ILE A 150 5.21 12.34 -13.59
C ILE A 150 4.96 12.38 -12.10
N ILE A 151 4.33 11.35 -11.55
CA ILE A 151 4.21 11.17 -10.10
C ILE A 151 5.36 10.28 -9.64
N LEU A 152 6.19 10.80 -8.73
CA LEU A 152 7.27 10.07 -8.09
C LEU A 152 6.87 9.66 -6.68
N THR A 153 6.83 8.35 -6.43
CA THR A 153 6.53 7.78 -5.09
C THR A 153 7.60 6.73 -4.75
N TYR A 154 8.70 7.20 -4.19
CA TYR A 154 9.84 6.35 -3.84
C TYR A 154 10.11 6.39 -2.34
N HIS A 155 10.35 5.21 -1.77
CA HIS A 155 10.67 4.99 -0.36
C HIS A 155 11.99 4.23 -0.26
N PRO A 156 12.81 4.46 0.79
CA PRO A 156 14.01 3.67 1.02
C PRO A 156 13.72 2.17 1.06
N GLU A 157 14.58 1.35 0.46
CA GLU A 157 14.48 -0.09 0.54
C GLU A 157 15.07 -0.58 1.86
N THR A 158 14.32 -1.36 2.62
CA THR A 158 14.75 -1.81 3.95
C THR A 158 15.51 -3.13 3.92
N ARG A 159 15.50 -3.84 2.78
CA ARG A 159 16.27 -5.05 2.48
C ARG A 159 17.04 -4.99 1.17
N GLY A 160 16.75 -4.00 0.34
CA GLY A 160 17.47 -3.69 -0.88
C GLY A 160 18.64 -2.75 -0.62
N ASP A 161 19.29 -2.37 -1.70
CA ASP A 161 20.46 -1.47 -1.70
C ASP A 161 20.19 -0.13 -2.39
N ASP A 162 18.94 0.13 -2.79
CA ASP A 162 18.53 1.31 -3.57
C ASP A 162 19.36 1.52 -4.87
N SER A 163 19.92 0.44 -5.44
CA SER A 163 20.83 0.53 -6.61
C SER A 163 20.16 1.17 -7.83
N ASP A 164 18.86 0.99 -8.01
CA ASP A 164 18.09 1.57 -9.11
C ASP A 164 17.70 3.05 -8.87
N PHE A 165 17.91 3.58 -7.67
CA PHE A 165 17.51 4.96 -7.34
C PHE A 165 18.26 5.99 -8.18
N LYS A 166 19.59 5.90 -8.25
CA LYS A 166 20.40 6.85 -9.03
C LYS A 166 20.14 6.77 -10.54
N PRO A 167 20.10 5.56 -11.19
CA PRO A 167 19.66 5.41 -12.57
C PRO A 167 18.28 6.02 -12.85
N MET A 168 17.32 5.80 -11.97
CA MET A 168 15.98 6.41 -12.06
C MET A 168 16.07 7.94 -12.06
N MET A 169 16.82 8.53 -11.12
CA MET A 169 16.95 9.97 -11.01
C MET A 169 17.64 10.59 -12.23
N ASP A 170 18.61 9.90 -12.84
CA ASP A 170 19.26 10.36 -14.06
C ASP A 170 18.27 10.37 -15.25
N CYS A 171 17.39 9.34 -15.34
CA CYS A 171 16.30 9.34 -16.31
C CYS A 171 15.32 10.49 -16.08
N LEU A 172 14.92 10.74 -14.84
CA LEU A 172 13.98 11.82 -14.48
C LEU A 172 14.56 13.20 -14.77
N ARG A 173 15.85 13.45 -14.52
CA ARG A 173 16.52 14.71 -14.89
C ARG A 173 16.47 14.97 -16.40
N ARG A 174 16.67 13.94 -17.21
CA ARG A 174 16.53 14.05 -18.66
C ARG A 174 15.11 14.47 -19.05
N LEU A 175 14.08 13.84 -18.47
CA LEU A 175 12.68 14.17 -18.76
C LEU A 175 12.33 15.60 -18.32
N VAL A 176 12.88 16.10 -17.23
CA VAL A 176 12.74 17.52 -16.84
C VAL A 176 13.32 18.42 -17.93
N GLY A 177 14.47 18.06 -18.53
CA GLY A 177 15.03 18.76 -19.69
C GLY A 177 14.10 18.72 -20.93
N ASP A 178 13.30 17.69 -21.09
CA ASP A 178 12.27 17.53 -22.13
C ASP A 178 10.93 18.20 -21.76
N GLY A 179 10.86 18.93 -20.66
CA GLY A 179 9.71 19.73 -20.21
C GLY A 179 8.69 18.97 -19.36
N TYR A 180 9.05 17.81 -18.80
CA TYR A 180 8.21 17.11 -17.82
C TYR A 180 8.29 17.74 -16.44
N ARG A 181 7.18 17.76 -15.74
CA ARG A 181 7.07 18.13 -14.33
C ARG A 181 7.02 16.89 -13.45
N ILE A 182 7.82 16.87 -12.39
CA ILE A 182 7.79 15.80 -11.39
C ILE A 182 7.04 16.29 -10.16
N ILE A 183 6.09 15.50 -9.70
CA ILE A 183 5.39 15.68 -8.42
C ILE A 183 5.80 14.54 -7.50
N TRP A 184 6.55 14.86 -6.46
CA TRP A 184 6.95 13.88 -5.45
C TRP A 184 5.96 13.85 -4.29
N THR A 185 5.51 12.64 -3.91
CA THR A 185 4.46 12.44 -2.90
C THR A 185 4.95 12.52 -1.44
N GLY A 186 6.26 12.66 -1.24
CA GLY A 186 6.88 12.68 0.08
C GLY A 186 7.31 11.30 0.58
N PRO A 187 8.15 11.27 1.62
CA PRO A 187 8.70 10.03 2.16
C PRO A 187 7.72 9.35 3.13
N ASN A 188 7.97 8.07 3.38
CA ASN A 188 7.45 7.36 4.56
C ASN A 188 8.44 7.47 5.75
N TYR A 189 8.10 6.81 6.87
CA TYR A 189 8.92 6.79 8.09
C TYR A 189 9.82 5.54 8.20
N ASP A 190 10.00 4.76 7.14
CA ASP A 190 10.87 3.58 7.14
C ASP A 190 12.34 3.99 7.37
N PRO A 191 13.18 3.11 7.94
CA PRO A 191 14.61 3.33 8.03
C PRO A 191 15.21 3.65 6.66
N ASP A 192 16.14 4.60 6.61
CA ASP A 192 16.78 5.08 5.38
C ASP A 192 18.30 5.00 5.47
N PRO A 193 18.89 3.81 5.37
CA PRO A 193 20.33 3.65 5.43
C PRO A 193 21.07 4.22 4.21
N SER A 194 20.39 4.37 3.09
CA SER A 194 20.96 4.86 1.82
C SER A 194 20.90 6.38 1.65
N GLY A 195 20.21 7.10 2.55
CA GLY A 195 20.06 8.57 2.47
C GLY A 195 19.17 9.06 1.33
N VAL A 196 18.32 8.19 0.79
CA VAL A 196 17.39 8.47 -0.32
C VAL A 196 16.41 9.59 0.07
N ARG A 197 15.89 9.55 1.28
CA ARG A 197 14.95 10.55 1.80
C ARG A 197 15.58 11.93 1.90
N ASP A 198 16.81 12.00 2.40
CA ASP A 198 17.54 13.27 2.51
C ASP A 198 17.83 13.85 1.12
N PHE A 199 18.20 12.99 0.17
CA PHE A 199 18.37 13.40 -1.22
C PHE A 199 17.07 13.95 -1.82
N LEU A 200 15.95 13.25 -1.64
CA LEU A 200 14.66 13.68 -2.18
C LEU A 200 14.17 14.98 -1.52
N ASN A 201 14.32 15.12 -0.20
CA ASN A 201 13.99 16.36 0.52
C ASN A 201 14.83 17.57 0.06
N ALA A 202 16.09 17.34 -0.31
CA ALA A 202 16.96 18.40 -0.81
C ALA A 202 16.64 18.86 -2.24
N ASN A 203 16.00 17.99 -3.04
CA ASN A 203 15.75 18.25 -4.47
C ASN A 203 14.28 18.50 -4.82
N PHE A 204 13.34 18.11 -3.96
CA PHE A 204 11.91 18.23 -4.21
C PHE A 204 11.16 18.72 -2.98
N THR A 205 10.10 19.48 -3.21
CA THR A 205 9.12 19.79 -2.17
C THR A 205 8.05 18.71 -2.19
N PRO A 206 7.80 18.00 -1.06
CA PRO A 206 6.78 16.95 -1.03
C PRO A 206 5.39 17.54 -1.22
N ALA A 207 4.65 16.98 -2.16
CA ALA A 207 3.25 17.32 -2.36
C ALA A 207 2.41 16.60 -1.30
N ARG A 208 1.88 17.37 -0.34
CA ARG A 208 0.93 16.85 0.65
C ARG A 208 -0.46 16.79 0.01
N MET A 209 -0.90 15.57 -0.30
CA MET A 209 -2.18 15.32 -0.96
C MET A 209 -3.05 14.43 -0.09
N SER A 210 -4.37 14.65 -0.15
CA SER A 210 -5.32 13.64 0.29
C SER A 210 -5.24 12.41 -0.62
N HIS A 211 -5.76 11.25 -0.19
CA HIS A 211 -5.79 10.07 -1.06
C HIS A 211 -6.53 10.37 -2.38
N ARG A 212 -7.66 11.07 -2.33
CA ARG A 212 -8.41 11.46 -3.55
C ARG A 212 -7.60 12.36 -4.47
N ASP A 213 -6.92 13.37 -3.92
CA ASP A 213 -6.08 14.27 -4.74
C ASP A 213 -4.91 13.52 -5.38
N TYR A 214 -4.32 12.56 -4.67
CA TYR A 214 -3.29 11.67 -5.20
C TYR A 214 -3.82 10.84 -6.37
N ILE A 215 -4.99 10.21 -6.23
CA ILE A 215 -5.63 9.44 -7.31
C ILE A 215 -5.89 10.33 -8.54
N LEU A 216 -6.41 11.53 -8.33
CA LEU A 216 -6.66 12.48 -9.41
C LEU A 216 -5.37 12.97 -10.08
N ALA A 217 -4.31 13.21 -9.29
CA ALA A 217 -3.00 13.57 -9.83
C ALA A 217 -2.39 12.43 -10.66
N CYS A 218 -2.47 11.18 -10.17
CA CYS A 218 -2.05 10.00 -10.93
C CYS A 218 -2.84 9.87 -12.24
N ARG A 219 -4.17 10.09 -12.22
CA ARG A 219 -5.02 9.98 -13.41
C ARG A 219 -4.59 10.93 -14.52
N GLN A 220 -4.07 12.11 -14.19
CA GLN A 220 -3.62 13.11 -15.15
C GLN A 220 -2.12 13.02 -15.48
N ALA A 221 -1.37 12.15 -14.80
CA ALA A 221 0.04 11.94 -15.08
C ALA A 221 0.25 11.09 -16.36
N ASP A 222 1.39 11.26 -17.00
CA ASP A 222 1.81 10.40 -18.09
C ASP A 222 2.09 8.98 -17.56
N PHE A 223 2.78 8.89 -16.43
CA PHE A 223 3.00 7.65 -15.69
C PHE A 223 3.33 7.94 -14.22
N VAL A 224 3.25 6.90 -13.40
CA VAL A 224 3.72 6.89 -12.01
C VAL A 224 5.04 6.12 -11.96
N ILE A 225 6.04 6.60 -11.19
CA ILE A 225 7.33 5.90 -11.04
C ILE A 225 7.72 5.83 -9.57
N GLY A 226 8.28 4.70 -9.16
CA GLY A 226 8.81 4.49 -7.83
C GLY A 226 8.61 3.07 -7.34
N ASN A 227 8.65 2.88 -6.02
CA ASN A 227 8.54 1.56 -5.38
C ASN A 227 7.39 1.48 -4.36
N SER A 228 6.39 2.34 -4.49
CA SER A 228 5.17 2.26 -3.69
C SER A 228 4.25 1.14 -4.20
N SER A 229 3.56 0.46 -3.28
CA SER A 229 2.52 -0.52 -3.63
C SER A 229 1.36 0.09 -4.43
N SER A 230 1.13 1.39 -4.33
CA SER A 230 0.07 2.06 -5.09
C SER A 230 0.31 2.00 -6.61
N GLY A 231 1.58 2.00 -7.05
CA GLY A 231 1.94 1.78 -8.45
C GLY A 231 1.47 0.42 -9.01
N ILE A 232 1.36 -0.57 -8.13
CA ILE A 232 0.96 -1.93 -8.50
C ILE A 232 -0.54 -2.16 -8.29
N ILE A 233 -1.07 -1.67 -7.15
CA ILE A 233 -2.44 -1.97 -6.72
C ILE A 233 -3.44 -0.95 -7.28
N GLU A 234 -3.14 0.35 -7.22
CA GLU A 234 -4.08 1.42 -7.57
C GLU A 234 -3.95 1.88 -9.04
N CYS A 235 -2.72 2.04 -9.54
CA CYS A 235 -2.48 2.59 -10.88
C CYS A 235 -3.19 1.85 -12.01
N PRO A 236 -3.26 0.51 -12.06
CA PRO A 236 -4.04 -0.18 -13.08
C PRO A 236 -5.52 0.19 -13.04
N THR A 237 -6.14 0.28 -11.86
CA THR A 237 -7.55 0.70 -11.71
C THR A 237 -7.76 2.17 -12.09
N ILE A 238 -6.77 3.04 -11.83
CA ILE A 238 -6.78 4.44 -12.24
C ILE A 238 -6.68 4.57 -13.78
N GLY A 239 -6.14 3.55 -14.46
CA GLY A 239 -5.87 3.57 -15.90
C GLY A 239 -4.64 4.42 -16.24
N VAL A 240 -3.58 4.34 -15.42
CA VAL A 240 -2.30 5.00 -15.64
C VAL A 240 -1.17 3.96 -15.57
N PRO A 241 -0.21 3.96 -16.53
CA PRO A 241 0.92 3.06 -16.45
C PRO A 241 1.83 3.43 -15.28
N SER A 242 2.45 2.44 -14.67
CA SER A 242 3.41 2.64 -13.59
C SER A 242 4.72 1.92 -13.85
N ILE A 243 5.82 2.49 -13.34
CA ILE A 243 7.16 1.91 -13.39
C ILE A 243 7.57 1.54 -11.96
N ASP A 244 7.71 0.22 -11.71
CA ASP A 244 8.14 -0.32 -10.44
C ASP A 244 9.67 -0.40 -10.38
N VAL A 245 10.26 0.38 -9.50
CA VAL A 245 11.72 0.57 -9.36
C VAL A 245 12.25 -0.22 -8.18
N GLY A 246 13.41 -0.85 -8.36
CA GLY A 246 14.09 -1.60 -7.30
C GLY A 246 13.41 -2.92 -6.93
N THR A 247 13.69 -3.40 -5.74
CA THR A 247 13.28 -4.74 -5.28
C THR A 247 12.16 -4.73 -4.23
N ARG A 248 11.78 -3.54 -3.73
CA ARG A 248 10.84 -3.39 -2.60
C ARG A 248 9.53 -4.14 -2.82
N GLN A 249 9.03 -4.15 -4.05
CA GLN A 249 7.76 -4.80 -4.41
C GLN A 249 7.94 -6.17 -5.09
N ASP A 250 9.14 -6.73 -5.10
CA ASP A 250 9.39 -8.03 -5.73
C ASP A 250 8.59 -9.14 -5.06
N GLY A 251 7.94 -9.94 -5.88
CA GLY A 251 7.05 -11.01 -5.47
C GLY A 251 5.56 -10.64 -5.49
N ARG A 252 5.20 -9.34 -5.55
CA ARG A 252 3.80 -8.94 -5.79
C ARG A 252 3.34 -9.31 -7.20
N GLU A 253 2.07 -9.64 -7.33
CA GLU A 253 1.44 -9.78 -8.65
C GLU A 253 1.35 -8.42 -9.32
N ARG A 254 1.55 -8.40 -10.63
CA ARG A 254 1.52 -7.17 -11.44
C ARG A 254 0.58 -7.34 -12.62
N GLY A 255 -0.26 -6.34 -12.85
CA GLY A 255 -0.99 -6.23 -14.11
C GLY A 255 -0.06 -5.76 -15.25
N PRO A 256 -0.49 -5.86 -16.50
CA PRO A 256 0.33 -5.55 -17.68
C PRO A 256 0.78 -4.09 -17.78
N SER A 257 0.06 -3.16 -17.15
CA SER A 257 0.42 -1.74 -17.10
C SER A 257 1.47 -1.39 -16.04
N VAL A 258 1.96 -2.36 -15.25
CA VAL A 258 3.03 -2.20 -14.27
C VAL A 258 4.34 -2.69 -14.86
N ILE A 259 5.17 -1.76 -15.28
CA ILE A 259 6.43 -1.99 -15.99
C ILE A 259 7.56 -2.07 -14.97
N LYS A 260 8.44 -3.06 -15.06
CA LYS A 260 9.65 -3.09 -14.23
C LYS A 260 10.67 -2.09 -14.77
N PHE A 261 11.32 -1.36 -13.87
CA PHE A 261 12.34 -0.38 -14.26
C PHE A 261 13.52 -1.07 -14.96
N ASP A 262 13.85 -0.58 -16.14
CA ASP A 262 14.99 -0.97 -16.97
C ASP A 262 15.55 0.29 -17.66
N GLY A 263 15.98 1.24 -16.86
CA GLY A 263 16.50 2.51 -17.35
C GLY A 263 15.49 3.28 -18.21
N PHE A 264 16.00 3.92 -19.25
CA PHE A 264 15.17 4.76 -20.12
C PHE A 264 14.23 3.97 -21.06
N ALA A 265 14.46 2.66 -21.20
CA ALA A 265 13.60 1.79 -22.01
C ALA A 265 12.21 1.67 -21.39
N SER A 266 12.13 1.40 -20.08
CA SER A 266 10.87 1.33 -19.34
C SER A 266 10.10 2.66 -19.34
N ILE A 267 10.79 3.80 -19.35
CA ILE A 267 10.16 5.13 -19.46
C ILE A 267 9.49 5.32 -20.81
N LYS A 268 10.18 4.95 -21.91
CA LYS A 268 9.58 5.01 -23.26
C LYS A 268 8.37 4.12 -23.37
N GLU A 269 8.45 2.90 -22.81
CA GLU A 269 7.34 1.95 -22.75
C GLU A 269 6.14 2.55 -22.02
N ALA A 270 6.34 3.14 -20.84
CA ALA A 270 5.28 3.77 -20.07
C ALA A 270 4.62 4.95 -20.79
N ILE A 271 5.41 5.83 -21.45
CA ILE A 271 4.88 6.97 -22.23
C ILE A 271 4.03 6.49 -23.41
N GLN A 272 4.42 5.39 -24.04
CA GLN A 272 3.74 4.83 -25.23
C GLN A 272 2.68 3.79 -24.87
N TYR A 273 2.48 3.49 -23.59
CA TYR A 273 1.61 2.41 -23.15
C TYR A 273 0.15 2.66 -23.56
N SER A 274 -0.38 1.74 -24.33
CA SER A 274 -1.78 1.73 -24.81
C SER A 274 -2.48 0.38 -24.59
N GLY A 275 -1.85 -0.50 -23.82
CA GLY A 275 -2.34 -1.84 -23.52
C GLY A 275 -3.43 -1.85 -22.43
N PRO A 276 -3.87 -3.06 -22.05
CA PRO A 276 -4.90 -3.24 -21.04
C PRO A 276 -4.41 -2.82 -19.65
N PHE A 277 -5.37 -2.41 -18.80
CA PHE A 277 -5.15 -2.06 -17.40
C PHE A 277 -5.74 -3.12 -16.45
N ASP A 278 -5.58 -4.39 -16.81
CA ASP A 278 -6.03 -5.50 -15.94
C ASP A 278 -5.34 -5.44 -14.61
N ASN A 279 -6.11 -5.63 -13.55
CA ASN A 279 -5.65 -5.51 -12.17
C ASN A 279 -5.96 -6.79 -11.38
N PRO A 280 -4.93 -7.58 -10.98
CA PRO A 280 -5.15 -8.81 -10.22
C PRO A 280 -5.74 -8.57 -8.82
N TYR A 281 -5.66 -7.34 -8.29
CA TYR A 281 -6.20 -6.94 -6.99
C TYR A 281 -7.68 -6.53 -7.05
N TYR A 282 -8.22 -6.34 -8.25
CA TYR A 282 -9.58 -5.86 -8.42
C TYR A 282 -10.60 -7.01 -8.29
N GLN A 283 -11.51 -6.86 -7.34
CA GLN A 283 -12.74 -7.62 -7.24
C GLN A 283 -13.91 -6.64 -7.05
N PRO A 284 -15.02 -6.81 -7.74
CA PRO A 284 -16.16 -5.91 -7.58
C PRO A 284 -16.71 -5.95 -6.15
N ASN A 285 -16.98 -4.78 -5.57
CA ASN A 285 -17.54 -4.64 -4.22
C ASN A 285 -16.67 -5.26 -3.10
N ALA A 286 -15.36 -5.19 -3.23
CA ALA A 286 -14.41 -5.73 -2.25
C ALA A 286 -14.69 -5.25 -0.82
N SER A 287 -14.97 -3.96 -0.64
CA SER A 287 -15.28 -3.37 0.68
C SER A 287 -16.57 -3.92 1.29
N ARG A 288 -17.58 -4.19 0.46
CA ARG A 288 -18.83 -4.80 0.90
C ARG A 288 -18.64 -6.27 1.29
N SER A 289 -17.86 -7.00 0.50
CA SER A 289 -17.51 -8.40 0.82
C SER A 289 -16.82 -8.52 2.18
N VAL A 290 -15.86 -7.64 2.47
CA VAL A 290 -15.23 -7.58 3.79
C VAL A 290 -16.24 -7.19 4.88
N ALA A 291 -17.12 -6.21 4.63
CA ALA A 291 -18.13 -5.79 5.59
C ALA A 291 -19.12 -6.94 5.92
N ASP A 292 -19.52 -7.74 4.93
CA ASP A 292 -20.42 -8.88 5.14
C ASP A 292 -19.74 -9.98 5.98
N ILE A 293 -18.45 -10.25 5.78
CA ILE A 293 -17.64 -11.12 6.63
C ILE A 293 -17.63 -10.57 8.07
N LEU A 294 -17.37 -9.28 8.26
CA LEU A 294 -17.32 -8.66 9.59
C LEU A 294 -18.66 -8.74 10.33
N ARG A 295 -19.80 -8.66 9.62
CA ARG A 295 -21.15 -8.82 10.23
C ARG A 295 -21.40 -10.23 10.72
N SER A 296 -20.73 -11.23 10.15
CA SER A 296 -20.89 -12.64 10.53
C SER A 296 -20.06 -13.07 11.73
N LEU A 297 -19.17 -12.22 12.24
CA LEU A 297 -18.26 -12.52 13.35
C LEU A 297 -18.85 -12.25 14.72
#